data_ca8547ef0f816ec1306d3e8a5042734b
#
_entry.id   ca8547ef0f816ec1306d3e8a5042734b
#
_cell.length_a   1.000
_cell.length_b   1.000
_cell.length_c   1.000
_cell.angle_alpha   90.00
_cell.angle_beta   90.00
_cell.angle_gamma   90.00
#
_symmetry.space_group_name_H-M   'P 1'
#
loop_
_entity.id
_entity.type
_entity.pdbx_description
1 polymer ?
#
loop_
_entity_poly.entity_id
_entity_poly.type
_entity_poly.pdbx_seq_one_letter_code
_entity_poly.pdbx_strand_id
1 'polypeptide(L)'
;MKRLLSLLCTAGAIAACAMAGSFINGNFETGDSSGWTIGGGYRGSVYNPLNPAAFLPGGALYSASIANGHSGIVTPGLDPNTGNQLNRVYSGNYSWRVEDFETVGGYASVISQTVTNYTDPNIFFAWAAVLEGAHGLTDAATVQITLTDLTTSTLLISRQYNAASGGGGVDPRFKYNAATNTYWTPWQIEQLAIDATLAGHDFNLSVLAADCNPTGHFGYLYLDGFGSVAPPPTGDVPEPATFGMIAFGLGALALKFRKR
;
A
#
# COMPACT_ATOMS: atom_id res chain seq x y z
N MET A 1 -2.01 1.37 77.14
CA MET A 1 -2.78 1.85 76.00
C MET A 1 -1.82 2.01 74.83
N LYS A 2 -1.74 1.01 73.93
CA LYS A 2 -0.89 1.04 72.75
C LYS A 2 -1.82 1.30 71.56
N ARG A 3 -1.65 2.45 70.86
CA ARG A 3 -2.38 2.77 69.65
C ARG A 3 -1.67 2.13 68.45
N LEU A 4 -2.32 1.17 67.76
CA LEU A 4 -1.92 0.64 66.47
C LEU A 4 -2.30 1.67 65.39
N LEU A 5 -1.30 2.17 64.62
CA LEU A 5 -1.49 2.97 63.44
C LEU A 5 -1.57 2.00 62.27
N SER A 6 -2.75 1.81 61.68
CA SER A 6 -2.93 1.09 60.42
C SER A 6 -2.54 2.00 59.24
N LEU A 7 -1.46 1.66 58.58
CA LEU A 7 -1.06 2.29 57.31
C LEU A 7 -1.83 1.62 56.16
N LEU A 8 -2.80 2.33 55.59
CA LEU A 8 -3.51 1.89 54.39
C LEU A 8 -2.63 2.23 53.17
N CYS A 9 -1.94 1.26 52.58
CA CYS A 9 -1.30 1.39 51.28
C CYS A 9 -2.38 1.30 50.20
N THR A 10 -2.80 2.42 49.64
CA THR A 10 -3.56 2.45 48.40
C THR A 10 -2.60 2.23 47.23
N ALA A 11 -2.59 1.01 46.70
CA ALA A 11 -1.93 0.70 45.44
C ALA A 11 -2.75 1.36 44.32
N GLY A 12 -2.28 2.51 43.85
CA GLY A 12 -2.81 3.14 42.63
C GLY A 12 -2.43 2.28 41.41
N ALA A 13 -3.40 1.60 40.82
CA ALA A 13 -3.23 0.96 39.52
C ALA A 13 -3.05 2.07 38.47
N ILE A 14 -1.83 2.24 38.00
CA ILE A 14 -1.55 3.05 36.79
C ILE A 14 -2.07 2.23 35.62
N ALA A 15 -3.26 2.57 35.13
CA ALA A 15 -3.72 2.08 33.83
C ALA A 15 -2.80 2.69 32.78
N ALA A 16 -1.91 1.90 32.21
CA ALA A 16 -1.20 2.28 31.00
C ALA A 16 -2.24 2.45 29.89
N CYS A 17 -2.56 3.68 29.53
CA CYS A 17 -3.31 3.93 28.31
C CYS A 17 -2.46 3.41 27.13
N ALA A 18 -2.84 2.29 26.56
CA ALA A 18 -2.28 1.86 25.29
C ALA A 18 -2.61 2.95 24.24
N MET A 19 -1.57 3.54 23.68
CA MET A 19 -1.77 4.51 22.59
C MET A 19 -2.33 3.78 21.39
N ALA A 20 -3.40 4.33 20.78
CA ALA A 20 -3.92 3.83 19.52
C ALA A 20 -2.83 3.92 18.44
N GLY A 21 -2.62 2.84 17.71
CA GLY A 21 -1.68 2.81 16.62
C GLY A 21 -2.18 3.62 15.41
N SER A 22 -1.25 4.21 14.69
CA SER A 22 -1.53 4.90 13.43
C SER A 22 -0.62 4.38 12.34
N PHE A 23 -1.06 4.49 11.08
CA PHE A 23 -0.23 4.17 9.93
C PHE A 23 0.88 5.22 9.79
N ILE A 24 2.10 4.75 9.53
CA ILE A 24 3.28 5.61 9.36
C ILE A 24 3.59 5.68 7.88
N ASN A 25 3.57 6.91 7.32
CA ASN A 25 3.91 7.15 5.91
C ASN A 25 3.16 6.21 4.94
N GLY A 26 1.88 5.96 5.21
CA GLY A 26 1.08 5.05 4.39
C GLY A 26 0.76 5.60 2.99
N ASN A 27 0.90 6.91 2.80
CA ASN A 27 0.76 7.63 1.53
C ASN A 27 2.11 7.97 0.87
N PHE A 28 3.23 7.52 1.43
CA PHE A 28 4.59 7.72 0.94
C PHE A 28 5.05 9.18 0.75
N GLU A 29 4.32 10.16 1.29
CA GLU A 29 4.60 11.59 1.10
C GLU A 29 5.88 12.09 1.80
N THR A 30 6.54 11.25 2.60
CA THR A 30 7.91 11.51 3.07
C THR A 30 8.96 11.31 1.96
N GLY A 31 8.60 10.70 0.83
CA GLY A 31 9.49 10.40 -0.27
C GLY A 31 10.41 9.20 -0.03
N ASP A 32 10.10 8.37 0.95
CA ASP A 32 10.85 7.16 1.31
C ASP A 32 9.92 6.04 1.82
N SER A 33 10.50 4.94 2.31
CA SER A 33 9.79 3.81 2.90
C SER A 33 9.76 3.81 4.42
N SER A 34 9.92 4.95 5.06
CA SER A 34 9.88 5.04 6.53
C SER A 34 8.56 4.48 7.07
N GLY A 35 8.63 3.68 8.13
CA GLY A 35 7.47 2.97 8.68
C GLY A 35 7.12 1.65 8.00
N TRP A 36 7.75 1.31 6.89
CA TRP A 36 7.53 0.08 6.14
C TRP A 36 8.70 -0.88 6.26
N THR A 37 8.42 -2.19 6.26
CA THR A 37 9.40 -3.24 6.08
C THR A 37 9.46 -3.60 4.60
N ILE A 38 10.66 -3.48 4.00
CA ILE A 38 10.91 -3.83 2.61
C ILE A 38 11.54 -5.20 2.55
N GLY A 39 11.06 -6.03 1.64
CA GLY A 39 11.59 -7.34 1.34
C GLY A 39 11.80 -7.55 -0.15
N GLY A 40 12.55 -8.55 -0.49
CA GLY A 40 12.77 -8.97 -1.87
C GLY A 40 13.73 -10.12 -1.94
N GLY A 41 13.73 -10.82 -3.07
CA GLY A 41 14.60 -11.96 -3.30
C GLY A 41 14.36 -12.60 -4.65
N TYR A 42 15.22 -13.57 -4.97
CA TYR A 42 15.06 -14.39 -6.16
C TYR A 42 14.06 -15.51 -5.88
N ARG A 43 12.97 -15.58 -6.67
CA ARG A 43 11.94 -16.61 -6.45
C ARG A 43 12.38 -18.01 -6.89
N GLY A 44 13.37 -18.09 -7.78
CA GLY A 44 13.89 -19.37 -8.25
C GLY A 44 12.79 -20.27 -8.83
N SER A 45 12.71 -21.50 -8.35
CA SER A 45 11.69 -22.49 -8.74
C SER A 45 10.45 -22.48 -7.83
N VAL A 46 10.20 -21.38 -7.12
CA VAL A 46 8.99 -21.25 -6.29
C VAL A 46 7.80 -20.83 -7.17
N TYR A 47 6.75 -21.62 -7.11
CA TYR A 47 5.53 -21.43 -7.91
C TYR A 47 4.50 -20.58 -7.18
N ASN A 48 3.57 -19.98 -7.94
CA ASN A 48 2.42 -19.26 -7.38
C ASN A 48 1.49 -20.25 -6.62
N PRO A 49 0.88 -19.84 -5.49
CA PRO A 49 1.07 -18.56 -4.79
C PRO A 49 2.39 -18.50 -4.03
N LEU A 50 3.01 -17.33 -4.04
CA LEU A 50 4.23 -17.09 -3.25
C LEU A 50 3.88 -16.84 -1.78
N ASN A 51 4.83 -17.11 -0.88
CA ASN A 51 4.73 -16.73 0.53
C ASN A 51 5.48 -15.40 0.77
N PRO A 52 4.80 -14.27 1.02
CA PRO A 52 5.47 -12.99 1.24
C PRO A 52 6.50 -13.01 2.37
N ALA A 53 6.25 -13.79 3.44
CA ALA A 53 7.18 -13.89 4.57
C ALA A 53 8.54 -14.49 4.19
N ALA A 54 8.61 -15.29 3.12
CA ALA A 54 9.87 -15.85 2.65
C ALA A 54 10.83 -14.78 2.09
N PHE A 55 10.31 -13.65 1.65
CA PHE A 55 11.05 -12.55 1.04
C PHE A 55 11.27 -11.35 1.98
N LEU A 56 10.64 -11.33 3.16
CA LEU A 56 10.89 -10.30 4.18
C LEU A 56 12.20 -10.57 4.94
N PRO A 57 12.80 -9.57 5.61
CA PRO A 57 13.98 -9.76 6.43
C PRO A 57 13.84 -10.94 7.40
N GLY A 58 14.80 -11.86 7.35
CA GLY A 58 14.77 -13.14 8.08
C GLY A 58 14.09 -14.29 7.35
N GLY A 59 13.43 -14.05 6.24
CA GLY A 59 12.85 -15.09 5.37
C GLY A 59 13.92 -15.84 4.56
N ALA A 60 13.59 -17.08 4.14
CA ALA A 60 14.55 -17.99 3.48
C ALA A 60 15.02 -17.51 2.09
N LEU A 61 14.25 -16.66 1.43
CA LEU A 61 14.55 -16.13 0.09
C LEU A 61 14.96 -14.65 0.12
N TYR A 62 15.05 -14.05 1.31
CA TYR A 62 15.37 -12.65 1.46
C TYR A 62 16.77 -12.31 0.94
N SER A 63 16.85 -11.22 0.18
CA SER A 63 18.08 -10.59 -0.26
C SER A 63 17.96 -9.07 -0.14
N ALA A 64 18.79 -8.45 0.69
CA ALA A 64 18.76 -7.00 0.90
C ALA A 64 19.10 -6.22 -0.38
N SER A 65 19.92 -6.74 -1.28
CA SER A 65 20.25 -6.08 -2.55
C SER A 65 19.05 -6.06 -3.50
N ILE A 66 18.29 -7.15 -3.57
CA ILE A 66 17.06 -7.23 -4.39
C ILE A 66 15.97 -6.35 -3.77
N ALA A 67 15.73 -6.43 -2.47
CA ALA A 67 14.75 -5.61 -1.77
C ALA A 67 14.94 -4.11 -2.01
N ASN A 68 16.19 -3.64 -2.09
CA ASN A 68 16.51 -2.22 -2.30
C ASN A 68 16.68 -1.86 -3.79
N GLY A 69 16.81 -2.84 -4.68
CA GLY A 69 17.08 -2.61 -6.11
C GLY A 69 15.83 -2.59 -6.98
N HIS A 70 14.82 -3.39 -6.63
CA HIS A 70 13.66 -3.64 -7.49
C HIS A 70 12.38 -2.94 -7.04
N SER A 71 12.34 -2.35 -5.85
CA SER A 71 11.20 -1.59 -5.33
C SER A 71 11.61 -0.16 -5.01
N GLY A 72 10.66 0.78 -5.05
CA GLY A 72 11.01 2.15 -4.70
C GLY A 72 9.88 3.17 -4.85
N ILE A 73 10.17 4.38 -4.39
CA ILE A 73 9.33 5.55 -4.58
C ILE A 73 9.23 5.88 -6.07
N VAL A 74 8.03 6.20 -6.50
CA VAL A 74 7.76 6.77 -7.83
C VAL A 74 7.03 8.10 -7.71
N THR A 75 7.24 8.95 -8.72
CA THR A 75 6.60 10.26 -8.85
C THR A 75 5.49 10.22 -9.90
N PRO A 76 4.59 11.22 -9.94
CA PRO A 76 3.54 11.31 -10.95
C PRO A 76 4.08 11.17 -12.37
N GLY A 77 3.31 10.52 -13.20
CA GLY A 77 3.62 10.26 -14.60
C GLY A 77 2.87 9.02 -15.09
N LEU A 78 2.72 8.92 -16.38
CA LEU A 78 1.98 7.81 -16.98
C LEU A 78 2.89 6.58 -17.14
N ASP A 79 2.33 5.41 -16.86
CA ASP A 79 3.01 4.14 -17.00
C ASP A 79 2.98 3.68 -18.47
N PRO A 80 4.14 3.52 -19.13
CA PRO A 80 4.20 3.15 -20.56
C PRO A 80 3.67 1.75 -20.83
N ASN A 81 3.80 0.81 -19.89
CA ASN A 81 3.34 -0.57 -20.06
C ASN A 81 1.80 -0.68 -20.08
N THR A 82 1.12 0.36 -19.61
CA THR A 82 -0.35 0.47 -19.68
C THR A 82 -0.86 1.22 -20.91
N GLY A 83 0.02 1.53 -21.87
CA GLY A 83 -0.29 2.42 -22.98
C GLY A 83 -0.47 3.88 -22.54
N ASN A 84 0.22 4.30 -21.50
CA ASN A 84 0.14 5.63 -20.89
C ASN A 84 -1.28 5.96 -20.35
N GLN A 85 -2.00 4.99 -19.81
CA GLN A 85 -3.35 5.18 -19.28
C GLN A 85 -3.41 5.17 -17.75
N LEU A 86 -2.38 4.69 -17.06
CA LEU A 86 -2.29 4.64 -15.61
C LEU A 86 -1.32 5.71 -15.12
N ASN A 87 -1.78 6.62 -14.24
CA ASN A 87 -0.86 7.44 -13.46
C ASN A 87 -0.21 6.57 -12.37
N ARG A 88 1.10 6.67 -12.19
CA ARG A 88 1.88 5.90 -11.21
C ARG A 88 1.61 6.30 -9.77
N VAL A 89 1.03 7.47 -9.51
CA VAL A 89 0.66 7.98 -8.19
C VAL A 89 -0.86 8.16 -8.14
N TYR A 90 -1.50 7.64 -7.09
CA TYR A 90 -2.93 7.80 -6.87
C TYR A 90 -3.24 9.18 -6.27
N SER A 91 -2.49 9.57 -5.24
CA SER A 91 -2.71 10.81 -4.49
C SER A 91 -1.38 11.47 -4.11
N GLY A 92 -1.32 12.80 -4.17
CA GLY A 92 -0.13 13.55 -3.76
C GLY A 92 1.03 13.47 -4.77
N ASN A 93 2.25 13.34 -4.23
CA ASN A 93 3.50 13.44 -4.99
C ASN A 93 4.21 12.09 -5.16
N TYR A 94 3.88 11.09 -4.35
CA TYR A 94 4.60 9.84 -4.30
C TYR A 94 3.66 8.65 -4.15
N SER A 95 4.06 7.51 -4.70
CA SER A 95 3.56 6.18 -4.36
C SER A 95 4.72 5.20 -4.29
N TRP A 96 4.49 4.00 -3.81
CA TRP A 96 5.48 2.94 -3.80
C TRP A 96 5.23 1.96 -4.95
N ARG A 97 6.26 1.66 -5.75
CA ARG A 97 6.23 0.55 -6.68
C ARG A 97 6.88 -0.67 -6.04
N VAL A 98 6.11 -1.75 -5.94
CA VAL A 98 6.57 -3.07 -5.51
C VAL A 98 6.97 -3.84 -6.75
N GLU A 99 8.21 -4.26 -6.85
CA GLU A 99 8.91 -4.83 -8.00
C GLU A 99 9.02 -3.83 -9.17
N ASP A 100 9.88 -4.11 -10.15
CA ASP A 100 10.07 -3.27 -11.31
C ASP A 100 9.60 -3.97 -12.61
N PHE A 101 9.97 -3.43 -13.73
CA PHE A 101 9.62 -3.94 -15.06
C PHE A 101 10.85 -4.52 -15.79
N GLU A 102 11.91 -4.82 -15.07
CA GLU A 102 13.06 -5.53 -15.65
C GLU A 102 12.66 -6.96 -15.98
N THR A 103 13.13 -7.44 -17.14
CA THR A 103 12.78 -8.77 -17.62
C THR A 103 13.92 -9.77 -17.40
N VAL A 104 14.96 -9.38 -16.68
CA VAL A 104 16.14 -10.21 -16.38
C VAL A 104 16.06 -10.69 -14.94
N GLY A 105 15.84 -11.96 -14.76
CA GLY A 105 15.68 -12.57 -13.45
C GLY A 105 14.24 -12.90 -13.11
N GLY A 106 14.03 -13.71 -12.09
CA GLY A 106 12.73 -14.03 -11.51
C GLY A 106 12.72 -13.48 -10.10
N TYR A 107 12.55 -12.17 -9.98
CA TYR A 107 12.58 -11.49 -8.70
C TYR A 107 11.19 -11.39 -8.08
N ALA A 108 11.15 -11.21 -6.78
CA ALA A 108 9.96 -10.92 -6.03
C ALA A 108 10.28 -9.85 -4.99
N SER A 109 9.44 -8.86 -4.89
CA SER A 109 9.53 -7.79 -3.90
C SER A 109 8.30 -7.76 -3.01
N VAL A 110 8.50 -7.35 -1.77
CA VAL A 110 7.46 -7.25 -0.75
C VAL A 110 7.59 -5.94 -0.01
N ILE A 111 6.46 -5.31 0.31
CA ILE A 111 6.40 -4.24 1.29
C ILE A 111 5.34 -4.58 2.33
N SER A 112 5.61 -4.34 3.60
CA SER A 112 4.69 -4.68 4.69
C SER A 112 4.71 -3.63 5.79
N GLN A 113 3.53 -3.34 6.36
CA GLN A 113 3.40 -2.50 7.56
C GLN A 113 2.45 -3.14 8.55
N THR A 114 2.84 -3.10 9.82
CA THR A 114 1.99 -3.50 10.94
C THR A 114 1.57 -2.27 11.73
N VAL A 115 0.29 -2.20 12.06
CA VAL A 115 -0.26 -1.23 13.02
C VAL A 115 -0.80 -2.02 14.21
N THR A 116 -0.53 -1.52 15.42
CA THR A 116 -0.96 -2.17 16.68
C THR A 116 -2.03 -1.35 17.37
N ASN A 117 -2.95 -2.04 18.07
CA ASN A 117 -4.02 -1.41 18.84
C ASN A 117 -4.80 -0.36 18.02
N TYR A 118 -5.24 -0.74 16.81
CA TYR A 118 -5.90 0.15 15.88
C TYR A 118 -7.35 0.40 16.26
N THR A 119 -7.78 1.67 16.31
CA THR A 119 -9.11 2.07 16.80
C THR A 119 -9.88 2.98 15.83
N ASP A 120 -9.28 3.42 14.73
CA ASP A 120 -10.01 4.19 13.74
C ASP A 120 -11.08 3.33 13.03
N PRO A 121 -12.17 3.93 12.51
CA PRO A 121 -13.32 3.18 12.02
C PRO A 121 -13.10 2.46 10.68
N ASN A 122 -12.02 2.75 9.97
CA ASN A 122 -11.73 2.14 8.68
C ASN A 122 -10.23 2.00 8.43
N ILE A 123 -9.87 1.02 7.62
CA ILE A 123 -8.58 0.90 6.96
C ILE A 123 -8.82 1.02 5.46
N PHE A 124 -8.08 1.91 4.79
CA PHE A 124 -8.08 2.08 3.34
C PHE A 124 -6.69 1.87 2.77
N PHE A 125 -6.61 1.44 1.52
CA PHE A 125 -5.41 1.54 0.69
C PHE A 125 -5.78 1.51 -0.79
N ALA A 126 -4.94 2.16 -1.60
CA ALA A 126 -5.06 2.19 -3.05
C ALA A 126 -3.98 1.32 -3.68
N TRP A 127 -4.32 0.59 -4.74
CA TRP A 127 -3.38 -0.22 -5.49
C TRP A 127 -3.69 -0.27 -6.98
N ALA A 128 -2.65 -0.46 -7.80
CA ALA A 128 -2.81 -0.74 -9.23
C ALA A 128 -1.75 -1.75 -9.66
N ALA A 129 -2.17 -2.83 -10.30
CA ALA A 129 -1.31 -3.91 -10.74
C ALA A 129 -1.00 -3.82 -12.24
N VAL A 130 0.21 -4.23 -12.63
CA VAL A 130 0.67 -4.30 -14.02
C VAL A 130 1.43 -5.62 -14.19
N LEU A 131 0.95 -6.49 -15.08
CA LEU A 131 1.42 -7.85 -15.23
C LEU A 131 1.62 -8.18 -16.71
N GLU A 132 2.80 -8.60 -17.11
CA GLU A 132 3.06 -9.08 -18.47
C GLU A 132 2.54 -10.51 -18.64
N GLY A 133 1.78 -10.74 -19.72
CA GLY A 133 1.07 -11.98 -19.94
C GLY A 133 1.95 -13.09 -20.51
N ALA A 134 2.19 -14.14 -19.73
CA ALA A 134 2.97 -15.31 -20.18
C ALA A 134 2.77 -16.53 -19.26
N HIS A 135 3.16 -17.68 -19.77
CA HIS A 135 3.23 -18.97 -19.05
C HIS A 135 1.89 -19.50 -18.52
N GLY A 136 1.94 -20.41 -17.57
CA GLY A 136 0.79 -20.96 -16.85
C GLY A 136 0.52 -20.24 -15.53
N LEU A 137 -0.60 -20.55 -14.89
CA LEU A 137 -1.02 -19.91 -13.63
C LEU A 137 0.03 -20.02 -12.51
N THR A 138 0.78 -21.12 -12.47
CA THR A 138 1.79 -21.37 -11.44
C THR A 138 3.09 -20.61 -11.67
N ASP A 139 3.37 -20.26 -12.94
CA ASP A 139 4.67 -19.73 -13.36
C ASP A 139 4.62 -18.24 -13.70
N ALA A 140 3.43 -17.72 -14.04
CA ALA A 140 3.24 -16.34 -14.51
C ALA A 140 3.67 -15.30 -13.48
N ALA A 141 3.95 -14.09 -13.97
CA ALA A 141 4.09 -12.90 -13.15
C ALA A 141 2.86 -12.70 -12.26
N THR A 142 3.05 -12.31 -11.00
CA THR A 142 1.98 -12.32 -10.00
C THR A 142 2.03 -11.12 -9.07
N VAL A 143 0.87 -10.74 -8.56
CA VAL A 143 0.74 -9.82 -7.43
C VAL A 143 -0.15 -10.44 -6.36
N GLN A 144 0.16 -10.14 -5.10
CA GLN A 144 -0.60 -10.59 -3.94
C GLN A 144 -0.73 -9.43 -2.95
N ILE A 145 -1.94 -9.24 -2.42
CA ILE A 145 -2.23 -8.25 -1.38
C ILE A 145 -2.97 -8.96 -0.28
N THR A 146 -2.49 -8.83 0.95
CA THR A 146 -3.14 -9.39 2.13
C THR A 146 -3.24 -8.34 3.23
N LEU A 147 -4.42 -8.22 3.83
CA LEU A 147 -4.63 -7.53 5.10
C LEU A 147 -5.05 -8.56 6.13
N THR A 148 -4.23 -8.73 7.15
CA THR A 148 -4.40 -9.76 8.18
C THR A 148 -4.63 -9.09 9.54
N ASP A 149 -5.63 -9.56 10.26
CA ASP A 149 -5.77 -9.33 11.69
C ASP A 149 -4.80 -10.25 12.42
N LEU A 150 -3.75 -9.67 12.99
CA LEU A 150 -2.71 -10.42 13.70
C LEU A 150 -3.19 -10.90 15.08
N THR A 151 -4.16 -10.22 15.69
CA THR A 151 -4.70 -10.57 17.01
C THR A 151 -5.43 -11.91 16.95
N THR A 152 -6.18 -12.14 15.88
CA THR A 152 -6.94 -13.38 15.67
C THR A 152 -6.31 -14.30 14.61
N SER A 153 -5.23 -13.88 13.96
CA SER A 153 -4.61 -14.55 12.83
C SER A 153 -5.58 -14.75 11.64
N THR A 154 -6.51 -13.83 11.44
CA THR A 154 -7.55 -13.92 10.40
C THR A 154 -7.16 -13.09 9.19
N LEU A 155 -7.21 -13.71 8.00
CA LEU A 155 -7.03 -13.03 6.72
C LEU A 155 -8.33 -12.29 6.35
N LEU A 156 -8.30 -10.96 6.36
CA LEU A 156 -9.48 -10.11 6.15
C LEU A 156 -9.65 -9.67 4.69
N ILE A 157 -8.54 -9.31 4.03
CA ILE A 157 -8.51 -9.00 2.61
C ILE A 157 -7.46 -9.88 1.95
N SER A 158 -7.81 -10.51 0.85
CA SER A 158 -6.90 -11.27 0.00
C SER A 158 -7.17 -10.96 -1.46
N ARG A 159 -6.14 -10.54 -2.17
CA ARG A 159 -6.13 -10.36 -3.62
C ARG A 159 -4.93 -11.10 -4.18
N GLN A 160 -5.16 -11.91 -5.19
CA GLN A 160 -4.10 -12.64 -5.87
C GLN A 160 -4.43 -12.69 -7.36
N TYR A 161 -3.51 -12.16 -8.16
CA TYR A 161 -3.64 -12.11 -9.61
C TYR A 161 -2.33 -12.57 -10.24
N ASN A 162 -2.46 -13.24 -11.37
CA ASN A 162 -1.31 -13.55 -12.22
C ASN A 162 -1.74 -13.45 -13.68
N ALA A 163 -0.83 -13.04 -14.55
CA ALA A 163 -1.10 -12.87 -15.97
C ALA A 163 -0.64 -14.10 -16.76
N ALA A 164 -1.25 -15.25 -16.53
CA ALA A 164 -1.04 -16.39 -17.39
C ALA A 164 -1.49 -16.09 -18.84
N SER A 165 -0.97 -16.84 -19.79
CA SER A 165 -1.26 -16.68 -21.21
C SER A 165 -2.77 -16.61 -21.47
N GLY A 166 -3.18 -15.62 -22.26
CA GLY A 166 -4.59 -15.38 -22.57
C GLY A 166 -5.39 -14.74 -21.45
N GLY A 167 -4.74 -14.17 -20.42
CA GLY A 167 -5.38 -13.49 -19.29
C GLY A 167 -5.89 -14.45 -18.21
N GLY A 168 -5.36 -15.66 -18.13
CA GLY A 168 -5.63 -16.55 -17.01
C GLY A 168 -5.15 -15.97 -15.69
N GLY A 169 -5.98 -15.99 -14.64
CA GLY A 169 -5.62 -15.51 -13.30
C GLY A 169 -5.79 -14.00 -13.07
N VAL A 170 -6.27 -13.22 -14.05
CA VAL A 170 -6.77 -11.86 -13.88
C VAL A 170 -8.30 -11.84 -13.87
N ASP A 171 -8.91 -10.79 -13.33
CA ASP A 171 -10.35 -10.59 -13.25
C ASP A 171 -10.83 -9.44 -14.16
N PRO A 172 -12.15 -9.16 -14.28
CA PRO A 172 -12.68 -8.12 -15.17
C PRO A 172 -12.22 -6.68 -14.88
N ARG A 173 -11.58 -6.42 -13.74
CA ARG A 173 -10.99 -5.09 -13.46
C ARG A 173 -9.75 -4.82 -14.29
N PHE A 174 -9.10 -5.88 -14.80
CA PHE A 174 -7.91 -5.74 -15.63
C PHE A 174 -8.28 -5.33 -17.06
N LYS A 175 -7.54 -4.37 -17.57
CA LYS A 175 -7.50 -3.98 -18.97
C LYS A 175 -6.32 -4.66 -19.64
N TYR A 176 -6.38 -4.81 -20.96
CA TYR A 176 -5.30 -5.41 -21.73
C TYR A 176 -4.70 -4.40 -22.70
N ASN A 177 -3.38 -4.28 -22.68
CA ASN A 177 -2.60 -3.54 -23.66
C ASN A 177 -1.90 -4.52 -24.60
N ALA A 178 -2.40 -4.65 -25.84
CA ALA A 178 -1.89 -5.58 -26.81
C ALA A 178 -0.46 -5.22 -27.32
N ALA A 179 -0.07 -3.95 -27.25
CA ALA A 179 1.23 -3.50 -27.71
C ALA A 179 2.38 -4.00 -26.81
N THR A 180 2.13 -4.17 -25.53
CA THR A 180 3.09 -4.64 -24.53
C THR A 180 2.74 -5.99 -23.94
N ASN A 181 1.67 -6.64 -24.41
CA ASN A 181 1.13 -7.89 -23.83
C ASN A 181 0.87 -7.79 -22.31
N THR A 182 0.36 -6.65 -21.86
CA THR A 182 0.27 -6.33 -20.44
C THR A 182 -1.17 -6.26 -19.96
N TYR A 183 -1.48 -6.92 -18.85
CA TYR A 183 -2.72 -6.80 -18.11
C TYR A 183 -2.51 -5.82 -16.95
N TRP A 184 -3.40 -4.84 -16.80
CA TRP A 184 -3.25 -3.81 -15.78
C TRP A 184 -4.60 -3.34 -15.23
N THR A 185 -4.64 -2.90 -13.98
CA THR A 185 -5.83 -2.30 -13.38
C THR A 185 -5.73 -0.78 -13.34
N PRO A 186 -6.83 -0.03 -13.52
CA PRO A 186 -6.94 1.30 -12.93
C PRO A 186 -6.70 1.18 -11.42
N TRP A 187 -6.44 2.30 -10.75
CA TRP A 187 -6.35 2.31 -9.31
C TRP A 187 -7.61 1.71 -8.67
N GLN A 188 -7.41 0.83 -7.72
CA GLN A 188 -8.42 0.17 -6.92
C GLN A 188 -8.31 0.67 -5.49
N ILE A 189 -9.44 0.92 -4.82
CA ILE A 189 -9.49 1.26 -3.40
C ILE A 189 -10.04 0.06 -2.65
N GLU A 190 -9.30 -0.42 -1.69
CA GLU A 190 -9.80 -1.38 -0.70
C GLU A 190 -10.20 -0.64 0.56
N GLN A 191 -11.26 -1.13 1.19
CA GLN A 191 -11.77 -0.62 2.47
C GLN A 191 -12.10 -1.80 3.38
N LEU A 192 -11.65 -1.71 4.62
CA LEU A 192 -12.08 -2.56 5.72
C LEU A 192 -12.75 -1.67 6.78
N ALA A 193 -14.01 -1.93 7.08
CA ALA A 193 -14.68 -1.30 8.23
C ALA A 193 -14.21 -1.99 9.53
N ILE A 194 -13.82 -1.19 10.50
CA ILE A 194 -13.41 -1.63 11.84
C ILE A 194 -14.59 -1.46 12.78
N ASP A 195 -15.27 -2.53 13.08
CA ASP A 195 -16.35 -2.57 14.04
C ASP A 195 -15.84 -2.85 15.47
N ALA A 196 -16.75 -2.98 16.42
CA ALA A 196 -16.41 -3.22 17.82
C ALA A 196 -15.66 -4.55 18.06
N THR A 197 -15.72 -5.51 17.14
CA THR A 197 -15.03 -6.80 17.25
C THR A 197 -13.58 -6.74 16.75
N LEU A 198 -13.25 -5.72 15.94
CA LEU A 198 -11.94 -5.51 15.36
C LEU A 198 -11.19 -4.34 16.00
N ALA A 199 -11.91 -3.44 16.71
CA ALA A 199 -11.31 -2.28 17.36
C ALA A 199 -10.27 -2.70 18.42
N GLY A 200 -9.09 -2.10 18.37
CA GLY A 200 -7.97 -2.43 19.25
C GLY A 200 -7.14 -3.63 18.81
N HIS A 201 -7.45 -4.24 17.67
CA HIS A 201 -6.64 -5.32 17.12
C HIS A 201 -5.38 -4.78 16.40
N ASP A 202 -4.45 -5.68 16.15
CA ASP A 202 -3.25 -5.44 15.38
C ASP A 202 -3.49 -5.90 13.93
N PHE A 203 -3.13 -5.06 12.96
CA PHE A 203 -3.30 -5.38 11.53
C PHE A 203 -1.98 -5.32 10.79
N ASN A 204 -1.82 -6.21 9.82
CA ASN A 204 -0.68 -6.21 8.89
C ASN A 204 -1.19 -6.16 7.45
N LEU A 205 -0.74 -5.14 6.70
CA LEU A 205 -0.81 -5.12 5.25
C LEU A 205 0.49 -5.68 4.70
N SER A 206 0.40 -6.65 3.79
CA SER A 206 1.54 -7.17 3.03
C SER A 206 1.20 -7.18 1.55
N VAL A 207 2.07 -6.60 0.75
CA VAL A 207 1.93 -6.49 -0.71
C VAL A 207 3.17 -7.09 -1.35
N LEU A 208 2.96 -8.08 -2.22
CA LEU A 208 4.00 -8.76 -2.98
C LEU A 208 3.72 -8.57 -4.47
N ALA A 209 4.78 -8.33 -5.24
CA ALA A 209 4.78 -8.45 -6.68
C ALA A 209 5.99 -9.28 -7.11
N ALA A 210 5.86 -10.02 -8.20
CA ALA A 210 6.93 -10.88 -8.68
C ALA A 210 6.86 -11.10 -10.19
N ASP A 211 8.04 -11.20 -10.79
CA ASP A 211 8.23 -11.67 -12.16
C ASP A 211 7.76 -13.11 -12.35
N CYS A 212 7.71 -13.56 -13.59
CA CYS A 212 7.44 -14.96 -13.89
C CYS A 212 8.58 -15.88 -13.41
N ASN A 213 8.25 -17.13 -13.08
CA ASN A 213 9.24 -18.13 -12.64
C ASN A 213 10.30 -18.42 -13.71
N PRO A 214 9.95 -18.63 -15.00
CA PRO A 214 10.93 -18.91 -16.05
C PRO A 214 11.79 -17.71 -16.46
N THR A 215 11.59 -16.54 -15.86
CA THR A 215 12.18 -15.24 -16.22
C THR A 215 11.68 -14.64 -17.55
N GLY A 216 11.87 -13.34 -17.74
CA GLY A 216 11.58 -12.65 -18.98
C GLY A 216 10.24 -11.91 -19.02
N HIS A 217 9.39 -12.00 -17.99
CA HIS A 217 8.10 -11.28 -17.93
C HIS A 217 7.91 -10.69 -16.54
N PHE A 218 7.63 -9.39 -16.50
CA PHE A 218 7.54 -8.62 -15.26
C PHE A 218 6.15 -8.67 -14.63
N GLY A 219 6.13 -8.45 -13.31
CA GLY A 219 4.92 -8.17 -12.55
C GLY A 219 5.20 -7.20 -11.43
N TYR A 220 4.55 -6.03 -11.45
CA TYR A 220 4.71 -5.02 -10.44
C TYR A 220 3.37 -4.42 -10.01
N LEU A 221 3.39 -3.71 -8.88
CA LEU A 221 2.20 -3.10 -8.30
C LEU A 221 2.56 -1.73 -7.73
N TYR A 222 1.69 -0.75 -7.95
CA TYR A 222 1.72 0.53 -7.25
C TYR A 222 0.83 0.47 -6.01
N LEU A 223 1.34 0.97 -4.87
CA LEU A 223 0.65 1.06 -3.59
C LEU A 223 0.64 2.52 -3.12
N ASP A 224 -0.50 2.97 -2.59
CA ASP A 224 -0.67 4.32 -2.08
C ASP A 224 -1.77 4.38 -1.01
N GLY A 225 -1.77 5.43 -0.19
CA GLY A 225 -2.90 5.80 0.66
C GLY A 225 -3.31 4.78 1.72
N PHE A 226 -2.37 3.99 2.28
CA PHE A 226 -2.65 3.12 3.41
C PHE A 226 -2.89 3.95 4.68
N GLY A 227 -4.16 4.01 5.13
CA GLY A 227 -4.54 4.88 6.22
C GLY A 227 -5.97 4.69 6.70
N SER A 228 -6.38 5.54 7.64
CA SER A 228 -7.73 5.55 8.21
C SER A 228 -8.75 6.33 7.37
N VAL A 229 -8.29 7.07 6.37
CA VAL A 229 -9.12 7.91 5.48
C VAL A 229 -8.89 7.48 4.04
N ALA A 230 -9.98 7.43 3.27
CA ALA A 230 -9.88 7.14 1.83
C ALA A 230 -9.01 8.21 1.16
N PRO A 231 -7.92 7.82 0.46
CA PRO A 231 -7.08 8.79 -0.22
C PRO A 231 -7.86 9.46 -1.35
N PRO A 232 -7.78 10.81 -1.50
CA PRO A 232 -8.40 11.49 -2.62
C PRO A 232 -7.64 11.19 -3.92
N PRO A 233 -8.33 10.97 -5.06
CA PRO A 233 -7.65 10.75 -6.33
C PRO A 233 -6.86 11.98 -6.77
N THR A 234 -5.73 11.77 -7.44
CA THR A 234 -4.93 12.85 -8.04
C THR A 234 -5.78 13.56 -9.11
N GLY A 235 -6.02 14.84 -8.94
CA GLY A 235 -6.87 15.65 -9.83
C GLY A 235 -8.14 16.18 -9.17
N ASP A 236 -8.60 15.58 -8.07
CA ASP A 236 -9.71 16.08 -7.25
C ASP A 236 -9.24 16.90 -6.04
N VAL A 237 -8.02 17.41 -6.05
CA VAL A 237 -7.63 18.42 -5.05
C VAL A 237 -8.50 19.63 -5.32
N PRO A 238 -9.49 19.95 -4.46
CA PRO A 238 -10.23 21.21 -4.61
C PRO A 238 -9.19 22.32 -4.61
N GLU A 239 -9.18 23.14 -5.65
CA GLU A 239 -8.28 24.30 -5.68
C GLU A 239 -8.40 24.98 -4.31
N PRO A 240 -7.29 25.22 -3.59
CA PRO A 240 -7.37 25.77 -2.25
C PRO A 240 -8.28 26.98 -2.34
N ALA A 241 -9.26 27.09 -1.44
CA ALA A 241 -10.17 28.23 -1.35
C ALA A 241 -9.42 29.60 -1.30
N THR A 242 -8.10 29.52 -1.24
CA THR A 242 -7.12 30.59 -1.42
C THR A 242 -7.38 31.44 -2.67
N PHE A 243 -7.70 30.86 -3.83
CA PHE A 243 -8.04 31.64 -5.03
C PHE A 243 -9.39 32.36 -4.88
N GLY A 244 -10.37 31.71 -4.26
CA GLY A 244 -11.63 32.35 -3.92
C GLY A 244 -11.42 33.48 -2.91
N MET A 245 -10.62 33.30 -1.89
CA MET A 245 -10.31 34.31 -0.88
C MET A 245 -9.51 35.50 -1.46
N ILE A 246 -8.56 35.25 -2.35
CA ILE A 246 -7.82 36.32 -3.04
C ILE A 246 -8.77 37.12 -3.95
N ALA A 247 -9.65 36.46 -4.71
CA ALA A 247 -10.62 37.14 -5.57
C ALA A 247 -11.63 37.98 -4.74
N PHE A 248 -12.10 37.46 -3.61
CA PHE A 248 -12.96 38.21 -2.69
C PHE A 248 -12.22 39.38 -2.02
N GLY A 249 -10.96 39.18 -1.62
CA GLY A 249 -10.11 40.22 -1.02
C GLY A 249 -9.84 41.36 -1.99
N LEU A 250 -9.47 41.06 -3.24
CA LEU A 250 -9.23 42.06 -4.27
C LEU A 250 -10.50 42.79 -4.71
N GLY A 251 -11.65 42.09 -4.79
CA GLY A 251 -12.94 42.68 -5.08
C GLY A 251 -13.39 43.66 -4.00
N ALA A 252 -13.21 43.32 -2.73
CA ALA A 252 -13.53 44.20 -1.60
C ALA A 252 -12.64 45.45 -1.56
N LEU A 253 -11.33 45.29 -1.92
CA LEU A 253 -10.42 46.44 -2.02
C LEU A 253 -10.80 47.38 -3.17
N ALA A 254 -11.14 46.86 -4.33
CA ALA A 254 -11.56 47.63 -5.49
C ALA A 254 -12.85 48.44 -5.23
N LEU A 255 -13.79 47.85 -4.49
CA LEU A 255 -15.02 48.55 -4.09
C LEU A 255 -14.77 49.69 -3.08
N LYS A 256 -13.76 49.55 -2.21
CA LYS A 256 -13.38 50.59 -1.23
C LYS A 256 -12.71 51.78 -1.90
N PHE A 257 -11.91 51.57 -2.95
CA PHE A 257 -11.26 52.66 -3.71
C PHE A 257 -12.21 53.39 -4.67
N ARG A 258 -13.34 52.78 -5.07
CA ARG A 258 -14.33 53.41 -5.97
C ARG A 258 -15.27 54.40 -5.25
N LYS A 259 -15.26 54.46 -3.90
CA LYS A 259 -16.08 55.31 -3.08
C LYS A 259 -15.36 56.54 -2.51
N ARG A 260 -14.15 56.87 -3.02
CA ARG A 260 -13.41 58.07 -2.71
C ARG A 260 -13.29 58.96 -3.98
#